data_e4ac53fc1ff6634a683a9d86ae96a848
#
_entry.id   e4ac53fc1ff6634a683a9d86ae96a848
#
_cell.length_a   1.000
_cell.length_b   1.000
_cell.length_c   1.000
_cell.angle_alpha   90.00
_cell.angle_beta   90.00
_cell.angle_gamma   90.00
#
_symmetry.space_group_name_H-M   'P 1'
#
loop_
_entity.id
_entity.type
_entity.pdbx_description
1 polymer ?
#
loop_
_entity_poly.entity_id
_entity_poly.type
_entity_poly.pdbx_seq_one_letter_code
_entity_poly.pdbx_strand_id
1 'polypeptide(L)'
;MSVAPLPERLDWEDHVWSDPDGGQILLHGVLPTVVYPRTMRPRTNWHAMALLESPDVVDMWVQEEKDEAESPGVNLTHGLISGGAMAIYLDEVSLLEDVPSGRFPDPEPRRLHRNAERHERPIYFAEPTADDERWGEHLTNEAKAASH
;
A
#
# COMPACT_ATOMS: atom_id res chain seq x y z
N MET A 1 22.04 12.05 -10.50
CA MET A 1 21.58 10.73 -10.94
C MET A 1 20.15 10.84 -11.44
N SER A 2 19.92 10.58 -12.70
CA SER A 2 18.55 10.58 -13.24
C SER A 2 17.86 9.28 -12.82
N VAL A 3 16.71 9.41 -12.17
CA VAL A 3 15.83 8.27 -11.92
C VAL A 3 15.19 7.91 -13.27
N ALA A 4 15.20 6.64 -13.63
CA ALA A 4 14.49 6.20 -14.83
C ALA A 4 13.00 6.56 -14.69
N PRO A 5 12.36 7.11 -15.73
CA PRO A 5 10.94 7.41 -15.68
C PRO A 5 10.13 6.12 -15.48
N LEU A 6 9.00 6.23 -14.79
CA LEU A 6 8.05 5.12 -14.71
C LEU A 6 7.56 4.76 -16.12
N PRO A 7 7.38 3.48 -16.42
CA PRO A 7 6.81 3.08 -17.69
C PRO A 7 5.37 3.58 -17.81
N GLU A 8 4.91 3.83 -19.03
CA GLU A 8 3.53 4.23 -19.30
C GLU A 8 2.52 3.14 -18.87
N ARG A 9 2.96 1.90 -18.89
CA ARG A 9 2.20 0.74 -18.42
C ARG A 9 3.01 -0.06 -17.43
N LEU A 10 2.33 -0.57 -16.41
CA LEU A 10 2.91 -1.52 -15.47
C LEU A 10 2.81 -2.92 -16.05
N ASP A 11 3.96 -3.50 -16.41
CA ASP A 11 4.04 -4.92 -16.72
C ASP A 11 4.14 -5.67 -15.38
N TRP A 12 3.01 -6.17 -14.92
CA TRP A 12 2.80 -6.53 -13.53
C TRP A 12 2.45 -7.99 -13.37
N GLU A 13 3.26 -8.70 -12.61
CA GLU A 13 2.95 -10.06 -12.19
C GLU A 13 3.10 -10.20 -10.69
N ASP A 14 2.11 -10.86 -10.07
CA ASP A 14 2.22 -11.28 -8.69
C ASP A 14 3.21 -12.43 -8.57
N HIS A 15 4.04 -12.40 -7.54
CA HIS A 15 4.97 -13.48 -7.28
C HIS A 15 4.34 -14.49 -6.32
N VAL A 16 4.32 -15.76 -6.70
CA VAL A 16 3.80 -16.85 -5.88
C VAL A 16 4.94 -17.68 -5.34
N TRP A 17 5.00 -17.79 -4.02
CA TRP A 17 5.89 -18.71 -3.33
C TRP A 17 5.08 -19.87 -2.77
N SER A 18 5.53 -21.10 -3.01
CA SER A 18 4.87 -22.32 -2.53
C SER A 18 5.72 -23.01 -1.47
N ASP A 19 5.11 -23.30 -0.33
CA ASP A 19 5.75 -24.08 0.72
C ASP A 19 5.74 -25.57 0.36
N PRO A 20 6.87 -26.30 0.47
CA PRO A 20 6.91 -27.74 0.27
C PRO A 20 5.95 -28.53 1.16
N ASP A 21 5.68 -28.03 2.36
CA ASP A 21 4.77 -28.63 3.33
C ASP A 21 3.29 -28.22 3.16
N GLY A 22 3.00 -27.47 2.13
CA GLY A 22 1.66 -26.98 1.78
C GLY A 22 1.47 -25.50 2.06
N GLY A 23 0.60 -24.90 1.26
CA GLY A 23 0.32 -23.47 1.35
C GLY A 23 1.11 -22.64 0.34
N GLN A 24 0.59 -21.46 0.08
CA GLN A 24 1.18 -20.51 -0.86
C GLN A 24 1.12 -19.09 -0.29
N ILE A 25 2.12 -18.31 -0.62
CA ILE A 25 2.15 -16.87 -0.37
C ILE A 25 2.17 -16.16 -1.71
N LEU A 26 1.17 -15.31 -1.91
CA LEU A 26 1.10 -14.41 -3.06
C LEU A 26 1.66 -13.05 -2.64
N LEU A 27 2.73 -12.63 -3.28
CA LEU A 27 3.28 -11.28 -3.11
C LEU A 27 2.65 -10.36 -4.14
N HIS A 28 1.77 -9.50 -3.67
CA HIS A 28 1.07 -8.51 -4.47
C HIS A 28 1.57 -7.11 -4.12
N GLY A 29 2.30 -6.49 -5.04
CA GLY A 29 2.80 -5.14 -4.85
C GLY A 29 1.69 -4.10 -5.04
N VAL A 30 1.72 -3.05 -4.26
CA VAL A 30 0.79 -1.93 -4.38
C VAL A 30 1.55 -0.61 -4.41
N LEU A 31 1.13 0.27 -5.31
CA LEU A 31 1.63 1.64 -5.33
C LEU A 31 0.84 2.48 -4.34
N PRO A 32 1.50 3.30 -3.51
CA PRO A 32 0.80 4.22 -2.62
C PRO A 32 -0.14 5.16 -3.38
N THR A 33 -1.25 5.53 -2.77
CA THR A 33 -2.23 6.52 -3.27
C THR A 33 -2.91 6.16 -4.59
N VAL A 34 -2.80 4.92 -5.03
CA VAL A 34 -3.35 4.44 -6.30
C VAL A 34 -4.40 3.38 -6.05
N VAL A 35 -5.40 3.32 -6.89
CA VAL A 35 -6.42 2.27 -6.91
C VAL A 35 -6.22 1.44 -8.16
N TYR A 36 -6.05 0.14 -8.00
CA TYR A 36 -5.87 -0.76 -9.11
C TYR A 36 -7.20 -1.10 -9.81
N PRO A 37 -7.21 -1.28 -11.12
CA PRO A 37 -8.33 -1.90 -11.80
C PRO A 37 -8.46 -3.36 -11.34
N ARG A 38 -9.66 -3.91 -11.47
CA ARG A 38 -9.94 -5.30 -11.07
C ARG A 38 -8.98 -6.32 -11.69
N THR A 39 -8.56 -6.07 -12.91
CA THR A 39 -7.65 -6.96 -13.65
C THR A 39 -6.28 -7.12 -13.00
N MET A 40 -5.87 -6.16 -12.17
CA MET A 40 -4.59 -6.18 -11.46
C MET A 40 -4.69 -6.75 -10.04
N ARG A 41 -5.89 -7.00 -9.55
CA ARG A 41 -6.09 -7.56 -8.20
C ARG A 41 -5.93 -9.07 -8.18
N PRO A 42 -5.49 -9.64 -7.04
CA PRO A 42 -5.39 -11.10 -6.90
C PRO A 42 -6.75 -11.77 -7.18
N ARG A 43 -6.75 -12.74 -8.08
CA ARG A 43 -7.96 -13.47 -8.50
C ARG A 43 -8.18 -14.75 -7.72
N THR A 44 -7.14 -15.29 -7.11
CA THR A 44 -7.21 -16.52 -6.34
C THR A 44 -7.89 -16.26 -4.99
N ASN A 45 -8.65 -17.25 -4.52
CA ASN A 45 -9.19 -17.21 -3.18
C ASN A 45 -8.04 -17.31 -2.17
N TRP A 46 -7.78 -16.22 -1.48
CA TRP A 46 -6.80 -16.18 -0.43
C TRP A 46 -7.50 -16.25 0.94
N HIS A 47 -6.84 -16.84 1.93
CA HIS A 47 -7.42 -17.12 3.23
C HIS A 47 -7.10 -16.06 4.29
N ALA A 48 -5.98 -15.40 4.14
CA ALA A 48 -5.50 -14.38 5.05
C ALA A 48 -4.70 -13.32 4.28
N MET A 49 -4.58 -12.15 4.86
CA MET A 49 -3.83 -11.04 4.29
C MET A 49 -2.78 -10.55 5.29
N ALA A 50 -1.57 -10.30 4.80
CA ALA A 50 -0.55 -9.59 5.55
C ALA A 50 -0.24 -8.26 4.83
N LEU A 51 -0.32 -7.16 5.56
CA LEU A 51 0.05 -5.84 5.08
C LEU A 51 1.43 -5.46 5.61
N LEU A 52 2.27 -4.90 4.74
CA LEU A 52 3.55 -4.33 5.13
C LEU A 52 3.34 -2.92 5.70
N GLU A 53 2.54 -2.86 6.75
CA GLU A 53 2.11 -1.66 7.43
C GLU A 53 1.95 -1.94 8.93
N SER A 54 1.87 -0.87 9.72
CA SER A 54 1.48 -0.92 11.13
C SER A 54 -0.06 -0.90 11.24
N PRO A 55 -0.63 -1.48 12.32
CA PRO A 55 -2.06 -1.34 12.62
C PRO A 55 -2.52 0.12 12.70
N ASP A 56 -1.64 1.05 13.02
CA ASP A 56 -1.93 2.48 13.09
C ASP A 56 -2.40 3.07 11.74
N VAL A 57 -2.06 2.43 10.62
CA VAL A 57 -2.47 2.88 9.30
C VAL A 57 -3.99 2.89 9.12
N VAL A 58 -4.70 2.00 9.81
CA VAL A 58 -6.17 1.92 9.72
C VAL A 58 -6.81 3.21 10.25
N ASP A 59 -6.31 3.71 11.38
CA ASP A 59 -6.79 4.98 11.97
C ASP A 59 -6.47 6.15 11.05
N MET A 60 -5.32 6.14 10.41
CA MET A 60 -4.94 7.15 9.42
C MET A 60 -5.90 7.15 8.23
N TRP A 61 -6.23 6.00 7.67
CA TRP A 61 -7.20 5.90 6.57
C TRP A 61 -8.59 6.41 6.97
N VAL A 62 -9.04 6.07 8.18
CA VAL A 62 -10.34 6.56 8.70
C VAL A 62 -10.32 8.08 8.84
N GLN A 63 -9.21 8.65 9.32
CA GLN A 63 -9.09 10.10 9.45
C GLN A 63 -9.06 10.78 8.08
N GLU A 64 -8.33 10.24 7.12
CA GLU A 64 -8.30 10.74 5.74
C GLU A 64 -9.70 10.76 5.10
N GLU A 65 -10.48 9.71 5.34
CA GLU A 65 -11.87 9.63 4.86
C GLU A 65 -12.75 10.73 5.45
N LYS A 66 -12.61 11.00 6.74
CA LYS A 66 -13.33 12.07 7.42
C LYS A 66 -12.94 13.46 6.89
N ASP A 67 -11.65 13.69 6.76
CA ASP A 67 -11.11 14.95 6.26
C ASP A 67 -11.58 15.20 4.83
N GLU A 68 -11.59 14.18 3.99
CA GLU A 68 -12.08 14.27 2.61
C GLU A 68 -13.58 14.56 2.55
N ALA A 69 -14.37 13.98 3.45
CA ALA A 69 -15.80 14.25 3.52
C ALA A 69 -16.11 15.69 3.94
N GLU A 70 -15.30 16.26 4.84
CA GLU A 70 -15.43 17.64 5.29
C GLU A 70 -14.90 18.66 4.28
N SER A 71 -13.80 18.33 3.62
CA SER A 71 -13.11 19.21 2.66
C SER A 71 -12.63 18.41 1.45
N PRO A 72 -13.48 18.20 0.43
CA PRO A 72 -13.11 17.44 -0.76
C PRO A 72 -11.81 17.93 -1.41
N GLY A 73 -10.88 17.01 -1.64
CA GLY A 73 -9.57 17.30 -2.21
C GLY A 73 -8.49 17.68 -1.20
N VAL A 74 -8.80 17.73 0.09
CA VAL A 74 -7.84 18.15 1.14
C VAL A 74 -6.63 17.21 1.22
N ASN A 75 -6.84 15.90 1.11
CA ASN A 75 -5.74 14.95 1.22
C ASN A 75 -4.76 15.04 0.04
N LEU A 76 -5.28 15.18 -1.18
CA LEU A 76 -4.45 15.41 -2.36
C LEU A 76 -3.69 16.73 -2.26
N THR A 77 -4.35 17.78 -1.80
CA THR A 77 -3.73 19.08 -1.58
C THR A 77 -2.60 19.00 -0.56
N HIS A 78 -2.80 18.33 0.55
CA HIS A 78 -1.75 18.11 1.55
C HIS A 78 -0.56 17.33 0.98
N GLY A 79 -0.82 16.29 0.18
CA GLY A 79 0.23 15.53 -0.48
C GLY A 79 1.05 16.39 -1.45
N LEU A 80 0.42 17.27 -2.19
CA LEU A 80 1.10 18.17 -3.13
C LEU A 80 1.86 19.30 -2.41
N ILE A 81 1.27 19.88 -1.36
CA ILE A 81 1.90 20.98 -0.59
C ILE A 81 3.09 20.47 0.21
N SER A 82 3.06 19.21 0.68
CA SER A 82 4.21 18.66 1.39
C SER A 82 5.50 18.67 0.56
N GLY A 83 5.36 18.77 -0.78
CA GLY A 83 6.47 18.94 -1.70
C GLY A 83 7.40 17.72 -1.75
N GLY A 84 8.59 17.93 -2.33
CA GLY A 84 9.63 16.92 -2.36
C GLY A 84 9.21 15.63 -3.07
N ALA A 85 9.56 14.49 -2.48
CA ALA A 85 9.36 13.17 -3.10
C ALA A 85 7.89 12.83 -3.36
N MET A 86 6.98 13.27 -2.50
CA MET A 86 5.54 12.98 -2.67
C MET A 86 4.96 13.69 -3.89
N ALA A 87 5.28 14.95 -4.10
CA ALA A 87 4.81 15.70 -5.27
C ALA A 87 5.34 15.09 -6.58
N ILE A 88 6.63 14.74 -6.60
CA ILE A 88 7.25 14.06 -7.74
C ILE A 88 6.58 12.72 -8.01
N TYR A 89 6.36 11.94 -6.98
CA TYR A 89 5.68 10.64 -7.07
C TYR A 89 4.27 10.76 -7.66
N LEU A 90 3.47 11.73 -7.20
CA LEU A 90 2.11 11.94 -7.71
C LEU A 90 2.11 12.35 -9.19
N ASP A 91 3.07 13.17 -9.60
CA ASP A 91 3.23 13.52 -11.01
C ASP A 91 3.59 12.31 -11.87
N GLU A 92 4.54 11.49 -11.42
CA GLU A 92 4.96 10.28 -12.13
C GLU A 92 3.81 9.27 -12.25
N VAL A 93 3.08 9.02 -11.16
CA VAL A 93 1.94 8.10 -11.15
C VAL A 93 0.83 8.57 -12.09
N SER A 94 0.65 9.88 -12.25
CA SER A 94 -0.37 10.43 -13.14
C SER A 94 -0.14 10.07 -14.61
N LEU A 95 1.08 9.67 -14.97
CA LEU A 95 1.44 9.27 -16.34
C LEU A 95 1.09 7.80 -16.64
N LEU A 96 0.76 7.02 -15.64
CA LEU A 96 0.39 5.62 -15.83
C LEU A 96 -0.99 5.50 -16.48
N GLU A 97 -1.05 4.79 -17.61
CA GLU A 97 -2.30 4.56 -18.33
C GLU A 97 -3.15 3.46 -17.71
N ASP A 98 -2.52 2.50 -17.04
CA ASP A 98 -3.17 1.29 -16.53
C ASP A 98 -3.87 1.50 -15.19
N VAL A 99 -3.52 2.52 -14.46
CA VAL A 99 -4.08 2.80 -13.13
C VAL A 99 -4.56 4.24 -13.01
N PRO A 100 -5.72 4.47 -12.39
CA PRO A 100 -6.16 5.82 -12.04
C PRO A 100 -5.20 6.43 -11.03
N SER A 101 -4.75 7.64 -11.30
CA SER A 101 -3.78 8.33 -10.45
C SER A 101 -4.41 9.04 -9.25
N GLY A 102 -3.60 9.25 -8.22
CA GLY A 102 -3.84 10.25 -7.18
C GLY A 102 -5.13 10.09 -6.39
N ARG A 103 -5.47 8.88 -5.97
CA ARG A 103 -6.72 8.66 -5.25
C ARG A 103 -6.51 8.69 -3.73
N PHE A 104 -7.08 9.69 -3.12
CA PHE A 104 -7.24 9.83 -1.69
C PHE A 104 -8.74 9.92 -1.37
N PRO A 105 -9.21 9.43 -0.24
CA PRO A 105 -8.48 8.68 0.80
C PRO A 105 -8.52 7.17 0.63
N ASP A 106 -8.92 6.66 -0.49
CA ASP A 106 -9.25 5.25 -0.69
C ASP A 106 -8.19 4.51 -1.52
N PRO A 107 -6.94 4.36 -1.00
CA PRO A 107 -5.87 3.66 -1.71
C PRO A 107 -6.12 2.16 -1.78
N GLU A 108 -5.41 1.48 -2.68
CA GLU A 108 -5.56 0.03 -2.88
C GLU A 108 -5.37 -0.80 -1.59
N PRO A 109 -4.39 -0.53 -0.71
CA PRO A 109 -4.28 -1.26 0.56
C PRO A 109 -5.54 -1.16 1.43
N ARG A 110 -6.17 0.00 1.46
CA ARG A 110 -7.42 0.21 2.21
C ARG A 110 -8.55 -0.63 1.64
N ARG A 111 -8.65 -0.70 0.32
CA ARG A 111 -9.66 -1.52 -0.37
C ARG A 111 -9.47 -3.00 -0.12
N LEU A 112 -8.23 -3.48 -0.16
CA LEU A 112 -7.90 -4.86 0.18
C LEU A 112 -8.22 -5.17 1.64
N HIS A 113 -7.93 -4.26 2.55
CA HIS A 113 -8.26 -4.38 3.96
C HIS A 113 -9.76 -4.50 4.19
N ARG A 114 -10.56 -3.62 3.57
CA ARG A 114 -12.03 -3.71 3.64
C ARG A 114 -12.56 -5.02 3.06
N ASN A 115 -11.97 -5.50 1.99
CA ASN A 115 -12.37 -6.78 1.39
C ASN A 115 -12.11 -7.94 2.35
N ALA A 116 -10.96 -7.93 3.02
CA ALA A 116 -10.63 -8.94 4.03
C ALA A 116 -11.61 -8.91 5.20
N GLU A 117 -11.94 -7.73 5.72
CA GLU A 117 -12.94 -7.57 6.80
C GLU A 117 -14.31 -8.08 6.38
N ARG A 118 -14.76 -7.72 5.19
CA ARG A 118 -16.08 -8.12 4.65
C ARG A 118 -16.21 -9.63 4.54
N HIS A 119 -15.15 -10.32 4.19
CA HIS A 119 -15.12 -11.77 4.05
C HIS A 119 -14.61 -12.50 5.29
N GLU A 120 -14.46 -11.78 6.41
CA GLU A 120 -14.00 -12.33 7.69
C GLU A 120 -12.67 -13.08 7.58
N ARG A 121 -11.75 -12.57 6.76
CA ARG A 121 -10.41 -13.13 6.58
C ARG A 121 -9.45 -12.51 7.59
N PRO A 122 -8.56 -13.31 8.22
CA PRO A 122 -7.54 -12.78 9.11
C PRO A 122 -6.65 -11.76 8.42
N ILE A 123 -6.33 -10.68 9.13
CA ILE A 123 -5.44 -9.62 8.67
C ILE A 123 -4.27 -9.53 9.64
N TYR A 124 -3.06 -9.57 9.11
CA TYR A 124 -1.82 -9.44 9.84
C TYR A 124 -1.09 -8.17 9.40
N PHE A 125 -0.47 -7.48 10.34
CA PHE A 125 0.35 -6.32 10.08
C PHE A 125 1.82 -6.67 10.33
N ALA A 126 2.67 -6.45 9.34
CA ALA A 126 4.08 -6.80 9.43
C ALA A 126 4.90 -5.82 10.28
N GLU A 127 4.38 -4.62 10.53
CA GLU A 127 5.03 -3.61 11.35
C GLU A 127 4.32 -3.45 12.70
N PRO A 128 5.05 -3.18 13.80
CA PRO A 128 4.45 -2.91 15.10
C PRO A 128 3.80 -1.52 15.14
N THR A 129 2.96 -1.29 16.14
CA THR A 129 2.43 0.05 16.43
C THR A 129 3.54 0.99 16.91
N ALA A 130 3.35 2.30 16.74
CA ALA A 130 4.35 3.30 17.12
C ALA A 130 4.68 3.32 18.62
N ASP A 131 3.77 2.86 19.47
CA ASP A 131 3.93 2.74 20.92
C ASP A 131 4.44 1.36 21.39
N ASP A 132 4.74 0.44 20.45
CA ASP A 132 5.30 -0.87 20.77
C ASP A 132 6.73 -0.71 21.31
N GLU A 133 7.00 -1.34 22.45
CA GLU A 133 8.33 -1.31 23.09
C GLU A 133 9.44 -1.90 22.20
N ARG A 134 9.07 -2.76 21.26
CA ARG A 134 10.00 -3.41 20.32
C ARG A 134 10.23 -2.61 19.03
N TRP A 135 9.69 -1.40 18.94
CA TRP A 135 9.83 -0.57 17.76
C TRP A 135 11.30 -0.33 17.36
N GLY A 136 12.15 -0.04 18.34
CA GLY A 136 13.58 0.15 18.10
C GLY A 136 14.27 -1.09 17.54
N GLU A 137 13.91 -2.27 18.04
CA GLU A 137 14.42 -3.55 17.54
C GLU A 137 13.96 -3.80 16.10
N HIS A 138 12.71 -3.53 15.80
CA HIS A 138 12.15 -3.65 14.46
C HIS A 138 12.91 -2.77 13.46
N LEU A 139 13.13 -1.50 13.78
CA LEU A 139 13.89 -0.57 12.93
C LEU A 139 15.33 -1.03 12.72
N THR A 140 15.97 -1.55 13.77
CA THR A 140 17.33 -2.09 13.70
C THR A 140 17.40 -3.30 12.76
N ASN A 141 16.42 -4.19 12.83
CA ASN A 141 16.35 -5.37 11.98
C ASN A 141 16.11 -4.99 10.51
N GLU A 142 15.25 -4.02 10.24
CA GLU A 142 15.04 -3.50 8.89
C GLU A 142 16.31 -2.88 8.32
N ALA A 143 17.01 -2.08 9.11
CA ALA A 143 18.26 -1.47 8.68
C ALA A 143 19.35 -2.51 8.32
N LYS A 144 19.44 -3.58 9.12
CA LYS A 144 20.35 -4.70 8.83
C LYS A 144 19.96 -5.44 7.55
N ALA A 145 18.66 -5.69 7.34
CA ALA A 145 18.19 -6.34 6.12
C ALA A 145 18.46 -5.50 4.88
N ALA A 146 18.27 -4.19 4.96
CA ALA A 146 18.50 -3.27 3.85
C ALA A 146 20.00 -3.08 3.49
N SER A 147 20.92 -3.41 4.42
CA SER A 147 22.36 -3.27 4.19
C SER A 147 23.00 -4.49 3.51
N HIS A 148 22.26 -5.53 3.21
CA HIS A 148 22.66 -6.73 2.46
C HIS A 148 22.05 -6.71 1.07
#